data_78273cecbc55e0df841291f584f675bb
#
_entry.id   78273cecbc55e0df841291f584f675bb
#
_cell.length_a   1.000
_cell.length_b   1.000
_cell.length_c   1.000
_cell.angle_alpha   90.00
_cell.angle_beta   90.00
_cell.angle_gamma   90.00
#
_symmetry.space_group_name_H-M   'P 1'
#
loop_
_entity.id
_entity.type
_entity.pdbx_description
1 polymer ?
#
loop_
_entity_poly.entity_id
_entity_poly.type
_entity_poly.pdbx_seq_one_letter_code
_entity_poly.pdbx_strand_id
1 'polypeptide(L)'
;MNEMDTRFANQYNIQWFPGHMTKTLRMMEQEIQHVDASLVLLDARIPLSSLNPEIERITARKPKLYALNKADLADPAVTEEWIKYFRAADAGCVAISAKQKGGANAVKAAIEKELAGLLERRQNRGMGGAKTQVMLCGIPNVGKSTFINTFAGSARAKAADRPGVTKGKQWVSTDKFDLLDMPGVLWKKFDSKTIASNLAFIGSIKDDILDVEELAMNLLDEVRRNYPDLVAQRYKLDAETLALPPYELMEAIGRKRGLLVRGGEVNTERCAIMLVDEFRACKWGRISLGRQPQRDDLADFAEEDDE
;
A
#
# COMPACT_ATOMS: atom_id res chain seq x y z
N MET A 1 27.00 -1.96 18.56
CA MET A 1 26.16 -2.77 17.66
C MET A 1 25.87 -4.04 18.43
N ASN A 2 24.66 -4.14 19.00
CA ASN A 2 24.28 -5.21 19.92
C ASN A 2 24.00 -6.51 19.14
N GLU A 3 24.29 -7.68 19.74
CA GLU A 3 23.98 -9.00 19.16
C GLU A 3 22.49 -9.21 18.82
N MET A 4 21.57 -8.44 19.41
CA MET A 4 20.16 -8.37 19.02
C MET A 4 19.97 -7.80 17.62
N ASP A 5 20.72 -6.73 17.22
CA ASP A 5 20.63 -6.14 15.88
C ASP A 5 21.02 -7.12 14.77
N THR A 6 21.91 -8.07 15.07
CA THR A 6 22.36 -9.07 14.10
C THR A 6 21.39 -10.26 13.94
N ARG A 7 20.60 -10.61 14.95
CA ARG A 7 19.56 -11.65 14.84
C ARG A 7 18.39 -11.15 14.01
N PHE A 8 17.94 -9.91 14.19
CA PHE A 8 16.91 -9.26 13.36
C PHE A 8 17.37 -9.12 11.90
N ALA A 9 18.69 -9.04 11.66
CA ALA A 9 19.25 -8.87 10.32
C ALA A 9 19.05 -10.09 9.40
N ASN A 10 19.01 -11.29 9.93
CA ASN A 10 19.00 -12.54 9.15
C ASN A 10 17.59 -13.13 8.92
N GLN A 11 16.58 -12.68 9.65
CA GLN A 11 15.26 -13.31 9.67
C GLN A 11 14.28 -12.77 8.60
N TYR A 12 14.43 -11.51 8.17
CA TYR A 12 13.59 -10.92 7.12
C TYR A 12 14.17 -11.06 5.71
N ASN A 13 14.90 -12.13 5.43
CA ASN A 13 15.12 -12.54 4.04
C ASN A 13 13.81 -13.18 3.53
N ILE A 14 12.73 -12.37 3.53
CA ILE A 14 11.42 -12.80 3.03
C ILE A 14 11.54 -12.98 1.52
N GLN A 15 12.02 -14.15 1.11
CA GLN A 15 11.98 -14.58 -0.29
C GLN A 15 10.60 -15.14 -0.61
N TRP A 16 9.56 -14.35 -0.37
CA TRP A 16 8.20 -14.75 -0.70
C TRP A 16 7.76 -14.13 -2.02
N PHE A 17 8.04 -14.86 -3.08
CA PHE A 17 7.61 -14.50 -4.42
C PHE A 17 6.91 -15.70 -5.06
N PRO A 18 5.61 -15.89 -4.83
CA PRO A 18 4.85 -16.99 -5.42
C PRO A 18 4.89 -16.96 -6.95
N GLY A 19 4.97 -18.12 -7.58
CA GLY A 19 5.07 -18.24 -9.05
C GLY A 19 3.94 -17.55 -9.84
N HIS A 20 2.76 -17.34 -9.21
CA HIS A 20 1.69 -16.57 -9.83
C HIS A 20 2.02 -15.09 -10.01
N MET A 21 2.92 -14.50 -9.19
CA MET A 21 3.36 -13.11 -9.35
C MET A 21 4.23 -12.92 -10.58
N THR A 22 5.14 -13.86 -10.88
CA THR A 22 5.88 -13.86 -12.14
C THR A 22 4.95 -13.88 -13.35
N LYS A 23 3.90 -14.73 -13.29
CA LYS A 23 2.90 -14.80 -14.36
C LYS A 23 2.14 -13.48 -14.50
N THR A 24 1.82 -12.83 -13.39
CA THR A 24 1.14 -11.53 -13.39
C THR A 24 2.01 -10.43 -14.01
N LEU A 25 3.30 -10.36 -13.64
CA LEU A 25 4.22 -9.37 -14.23
C LEU A 25 4.32 -9.53 -15.75
N ARG A 26 4.51 -10.76 -16.24
CA ARG A 26 4.50 -11.04 -17.69
C ARG A 26 3.19 -10.62 -18.37
N MET A 27 2.06 -10.84 -17.72
CA MET A 27 0.76 -10.41 -18.21
C MET A 27 0.66 -8.88 -18.26
N MET A 28 1.19 -8.17 -17.24
CA MET A 28 1.25 -6.71 -17.24
C MET A 28 2.11 -6.17 -18.38
N GLU A 29 3.28 -6.76 -18.64
CA GLU A 29 4.17 -6.42 -19.77
C GLU A 29 3.48 -6.56 -21.14
N GLN A 30 2.62 -7.57 -21.30
CA GLN A 30 1.84 -7.77 -22.52
C GLN A 30 0.70 -6.76 -22.64
N GLU A 31 -0.01 -6.50 -21.54
CA GLU A 31 -1.23 -5.68 -21.58
C GLU A 31 -0.94 -4.18 -21.58
N ILE A 32 0.21 -3.73 -21.04
CA ILE A 32 0.54 -2.30 -20.96
C ILE A 32 0.55 -1.62 -22.33
N GLN A 33 0.87 -2.34 -23.39
CA GLN A 33 0.88 -1.82 -24.74
C GLN A 33 -0.52 -1.45 -25.25
N HIS A 34 -1.55 -2.11 -24.75
CA HIS A 34 -2.93 -1.99 -25.17
C HIS A 34 -3.74 -0.96 -24.38
N VAL A 35 -3.16 -0.32 -23.38
CA VAL A 35 -3.82 0.71 -22.57
C VAL A 35 -3.27 2.10 -22.84
N ASP A 36 -4.05 3.12 -22.52
CA ASP A 36 -3.71 4.53 -22.72
C ASP A 36 -2.85 5.08 -21.59
N ALA A 37 -3.08 4.59 -20.37
CA ALA A 37 -2.42 5.04 -19.15
C ALA A 37 -2.36 3.94 -18.10
N SER A 38 -1.58 4.17 -17.06
CA SER A 38 -1.54 3.37 -15.85
C SER A 38 -2.01 4.16 -14.62
N LEU A 39 -2.79 3.50 -13.78
CA LEU A 39 -3.18 3.97 -12.45
C LEU A 39 -2.53 3.06 -11.42
N VAL A 40 -1.54 3.59 -10.69
CA VAL A 40 -0.81 2.86 -9.66
C VAL A 40 -1.40 3.20 -8.29
N LEU A 41 -2.05 2.22 -7.65
CA LEU A 41 -2.52 2.38 -6.28
C LEU A 41 -1.39 2.12 -5.30
N LEU A 42 -1.13 3.11 -4.44
CA LEU A 42 -0.20 3.05 -3.32
C LEU A 42 -0.98 3.08 -2.00
N ASP A 43 -0.44 2.52 -0.93
CA ASP A 43 -1.00 2.65 0.41
C ASP A 43 -0.44 3.92 1.07
N ALA A 44 -1.30 4.88 1.36
CA ALA A 44 -0.89 6.18 1.94
C ALA A 44 -0.19 6.06 3.30
N ARG A 45 -0.32 4.91 3.98
CA ARG A 45 0.39 4.64 5.23
C ARG A 45 1.86 4.28 5.03
N ILE A 46 2.23 3.82 3.84
CA ILE A 46 3.59 3.38 3.47
C ILE A 46 3.89 3.74 2.01
N PRO A 47 3.85 5.02 1.61
CA PRO A 47 3.89 5.40 0.20
C PRO A 47 5.12 4.84 -0.52
N LEU A 48 6.33 5.07 0.01
CA LEU A 48 7.58 4.54 -0.57
C LEU A 48 7.58 3.01 -0.65
N SER A 49 7.26 2.34 0.46
CA SER A 49 7.30 0.87 0.52
C SER A 49 6.21 0.21 -0.33
N SER A 50 5.21 0.95 -0.81
CA SER A 50 4.19 0.46 -1.73
C SER A 50 4.51 0.74 -3.21
N LEU A 51 5.54 1.53 -3.52
CA LEU A 51 6.12 1.64 -4.85
C LEU A 51 6.80 0.31 -5.20
N ASN A 52 6.31 -0.33 -6.24
CA ASN A 52 6.86 -1.60 -6.70
C ASN A 52 7.75 -1.35 -7.93
N PRO A 53 9.06 -1.60 -7.85
CA PRO A 53 10.00 -1.31 -8.95
C PRO A 53 9.62 -1.99 -10.26
N GLU A 54 9.11 -3.22 -10.22
CA GLU A 54 8.66 -3.92 -11.42
C GLU A 54 7.44 -3.25 -12.06
N ILE A 55 6.50 -2.74 -11.25
CA ILE A 55 5.36 -1.96 -11.77
C ILE A 55 5.87 -0.65 -12.37
N GLU A 56 6.81 0.03 -11.69
CA GLU A 56 7.40 1.27 -12.18
C GLU A 56 8.08 1.07 -13.54
N ARG A 57 8.91 0.03 -13.67
CA ARG A 57 9.56 -0.35 -14.93
C ARG A 57 8.54 -0.64 -16.04
N ILE A 58 7.57 -1.51 -15.79
CA ILE A 58 6.56 -1.91 -16.79
C ILE A 58 5.74 -0.71 -17.28
N THR A 59 5.43 0.23 -16.38
CA THR A 59 4.56 1.37 -16.68
C THR A 59 5.32 2.63 -17.12
N ALA A 60 6.66 2.61 -17.18
CA ALA A 60 7.52 3.78 -17.43
C ALA A 60 7.15 4.58 -18.69
N ARG A 61 6.77 3.89 -19.78
CA ARG A 61 6.48 4.51 -21.09
C ARG A 61 5.02 4.99 -21.25
N LYS A 62 4.20 4.89 -20.24
CA LYS A 62 2.78 5.31 -20.29
C LYS A 62 2.53 6.49 -19.37
N PRO A 63 1.60 7.39 -19.73
CA PRO A 63 1.08 8.36 -18.77
C PRO A 63 0.68 7.65 -17.48
N LYS A 64 1.16 8.15 -16.34
CA LYS A 64 1.03 7.50 -15.05
C LYS A 64 0.34 8.40 -14.04
N LEU A 65 -0.67 7.86 -13.36
CA LEU A 65 -1.32 8.49 -12.23
C LEU A 65 -1.10 7.65 -10.98
N TYR A 66 -0.66 8.27 -9.89
CA TYR A 66 -0.60 7.65 -8.59
C TYR A 66 -1.85 7.97 -7.77
N ALA A 67 -2.39 6.97 -7.09
CA ALA A 67 -3.47 7.18 -6.13
C ALA A 67 -3.03 6.65 -4.75
N LEU A 68 -2.80 7.56 -3.80
CA LEU A 68 -2.52 7.25 -2.41
C LEU A 68 -3.82 6.83 -1.73
N ASN A 69 -4.11 5.54 -1.75
CA ASN A 69 -5.32 4.97 -1.17
C ASN A 69 -5.19 4.80 0.35
N LYS A 70 -6.31 4.67 1.04
CA LYS A 70 -6.42 4.63 2.50
C LYS A 70 -5.88 5.91 3.18
N ALA A 71 -6.00 7.04 2.50
CA ALA A 71 -5.59 8.33 3.03
C ALA A 71 -6.35 8.73 4.31
N ASP A 72 -7.52 8.13 4.54
CA ASP A 72 -8.28 8.22 5.79
C ASP A 72 -7.61 7.53 6.99
N LEU A 73 -6.66 6.62 6.75
CA LEU A 73 -5.90 5.89 7.77
C LEU A 73 -4.46 6.42 7.94
N ALA A 74 -4.01 7.28 7.03
CA ALA A 74 -2.64 7.78 6.96
C ALA A 74 -2.49 9.18 7.58
N ASP A 75 -1.27 9.53 7.96
CA ASP A 75 -0.93 10.89 8.39
C ASP A 75 -1.17 11.88 7.23
N PRO A 76 -2.01 12.92 7.44
CA PRO A 76 -2.33 13.87 6.38
C PRO A 76 -1.13 14.71 5.93
N ALA A 77 -0.21 15.05 6.84
CA ALA A 77 0.97 15.84 6.50
C ALA A 77 1.91 15.04 5.59
N VAL A 78 2.20 13.79 5.96
CA VAL A 78 3.02 12.88 5.15
C VAL A 78 2.36 12.61 3.79
N THR A 79 1.03 12.41 3.77
CA THR A 79 0.29 12.21 2.51
C THR A 79 0.44 13.41 1.58
N GLU A 80 0.34 14.64 2.09
CA GLU A 80 0.48 15.85 1.28
C GLU A 80 1.91 16.04 0.74
N GLU A 81 2.92 15.66 1.50
CA GLU A 81 4.32 15.70 1.05
C GLU A 81 4.56 14.74 -0.12
N TRP A 82 4.02 13.53 -0.06
CA TRP A 82 4.10 12.58 -1.17
C TRP A 82 3.34 13.05 -2.40
N ILE A 83 2.17 13.71 -2.25
CA ILE A 83 1.47 14.30 -3.38
C ILE A 83 2.33 15.38 -4.05
N LYS A 84 2.96 16.25 -3.26
CA LYS A 84 3.87 17.29 -3.79
C LYS A 84 5.06 16.68 -4.51
N TYR A 85 5.64 15.63 -3.94
CA TYR A 85 6.75 14.91 -4.53
C TYR A 85 6.42 14.34 -5.92
N PHE A 86 5.32 13.57 -6.05
CA PHE A 86 4.91 13.02 -7.35
C PHE A 86 4.63 14.11 -8.36
N ARG A 87 3.96 15.18 -7.97
CA ARG A 87 3.69 16.32 -8.86
C ARG A 87 4.96 17.04 -9.30
N ALA A 88 5.95 17.16 -8.44
CA ALA A 88 7.25 17.73 -8.80
C ALA A 88 8.03 16.86 -9.79
N ALA A 89 7.77 15.56 -9.80
CA ALA A 89 8.29 14.58 -10.77
C ALA A 89 7.41 14.47 -12.03
N ASP A 90 6.56 15.46 -12.30
CA ASP A 90 5.63 15.51 -13.45
C ASP A 90 4.69 14.30 -13.53
N ALA A 91 4.34 13.73 -12.39
CA ALA A 91 3.40 12.63 -12.30
C ALA A 91 2.12 13.07 -11.57
N GLY A 92 0.96 12.74 -12.13
CA GLY A 92 -0.32 12.97 -11.48
C GLY A 92 -0.42 12.20 -10.18
N CYS A 93 -0.88 12.87 -9.11
CA CYS A 93 -1.09 12.20 -7.82
C CYS A 93 -2.32 12.72 -7.10
N VAL A 94 -3.12 11.81 -6.55
CA VAL A 94 -4.31 12.10 -5.75
C VAL A 94 -4.37 11.22 -4.50
N ALA A 95 -4.80 11.80 -3.37
CA ALA A 95 -5.12 11.04 -2.18
C ALA A 95 -6.59 10.61 -2.20
N ILE A 96 -6.86 9.35 -1.88
CA ILE A 96 -8.21 8.80 -1.87
C ILE A 96 -8.45 7.87 -0.67
N SER A 97 -9.72 7.69 -0.34
CA SER A 97 -10.21 6.55 0.42
C SER A 97 -11.18 5.78 -0.47
N ALA A 98 -10.78 4.59 -0.90
CA ALA A 98 -11.62 3.78 -1.77
C ALA A 98 -12.96 3.37 -1.14
N LYS A 99 -13.09 3.44 0.19
CA LYS A 99 -14.32 3.18 0.92
C LYS A 99 -15.28 4.37 0.95
N GLN A 100 -14.78 5.59 0.74
CA GLN A 100 -15.56 6.80 0.84
C GLN A 100 -16.14 7.22 -0.53
N LYS A 101 -17.34 7.75 -0.50
CA LYS A 101 -17.96 8.37 -1.69
C LYS A 101 -17.12 9.56 -2.15
N GLY A 102 -16.79 9.62 -3.43
CA GLY A 102 -16.02 10.74 -4.01
C GLY A 102 -14.58 10.40 -4.40
N GLY A 103 -13.94 9.41 -3.79
CA GLY A 103 -12.59 8.99 -4.15
C GLY A 103 -12.47 8.57 -5.63
N ALA A 104 -13.44 7.82 -6.13
CA ALA A 104 -13.49 7.45 -7.54
C ALA A 104 -13.63 8.65 -8.49
N ASN A 105 -14.38 9.67 -8.12
CA ASN A 105 -14.56 10.87 -8.94
C ASN A 105 -13.27 11.72 -8.99
N ALA A 106 -12.54 11.81 -7.88
CA ALA A 106 -11.24 12.47 -7.84
C ALA A 106 -10.23 11.79 -8.79
N VAL A 107 -10.21 10.45 -8.82
CA VAL A 107 -9.38 9.69 -9.75
C VAL A 107 -9.82 9.90 -11.19
N LYS A 108 -11.12 9.86 -11.49
CA LYS A 108 -11.64 10.13 -12.85
C LYS A 108 -11.21 11.50 -13.37
N ALA A 109 -11.36 12.54 -12.55
CA ALA A 109 -10.94 13.89 -12.91
C ALA A 109 -9.43 14.00 -13.10
N ALA A 110 -8.64 13.30 -12.29
CA ALA A 110 -7.18 13.26 -12.42
C ALA A 110 -6.76 12.54 -13.71
N ILE A 111 -7.36 11.40 -14.06
CA ILE A 111 -7.10 10.70 -15.33
C ILE A 111 -7.44 11.61 -16.52
N GLU A 112 -8.60 12.28 -16.52
CA GLU A 112 -8.99 13.22 -17.58
C GLU A 112 -7.96 14.35 -17.74
N LYS A 113 -7.45 14.87 -16.63
CA LYS A 113 -6.42 15.93 -16.64
C LYS A 113 -5.10 15.42 -17.21
N GLU A 114 -4.60 14.28 -16.73
CA GLU A 114 -3.33 13.70 -17.20
C GLU A 114 -3.38 13.33 -18.69
N LEU A 115 -4.54 12.91 -19.18
CA LEU A 115 -4.72 12.47 -20.56
C LEU A 115 -5.32 13.56 -21.47
N ALA A 116 -5.43 14.81 -21.02
CA ALA A 116 -6.09 15.88 -21.76
C ALA A 116 -5.59 16.00 -23.21
N GLY A 117 -4.28 16.01 -23.43
CA GLY A 117 -3.69 16.09 -24.76
C GLY A 117 -3.93 14.84 -25.64
N LEU A 118 -4.10 13.65 -25.04
CA LEU A 118 -4.49 12.45 -25.78
C LEU A 118 -5.96 12.52 -26.20
N LEU A 119 -6.83 12.92 -25.27
CA LEU A 119 -8.27 13.03 -25.49
C LEU A 119 -8.58 14.07 -26.55
N GLU A 120 -7.90 15.22 -26.55
CA GLU A 120 -8.03 16.25 -27.56
C GLU A 120 -7.60 15.74 -28.96
N ARG A 121 -6.45 15.04 -29.08
CA ARG A 121 -6.03 14.42 -30.33
C ARG A 121 -7.04 13.40 -30.86
N ARG A 122 -7.66 12.60 -29.98
CA ARG A 122 -8.73 11.66 -30.36
C ARG A 122 -9.99 12.37 -30.85
N GLN A 123 -10.39 13.43 -30.17
CA GLN A 123 -11.53 14.23 -30.57
C GLN A 123 -11.34 14.84 -31.96
N ASN A 124 -10.16 15.41 -32.23
CA ASN A 124 -9.80 15.99 -33.52
C ASN A 124 -9.75 14.95 -34.66
N ARG A 125 -9.53 13.66 -34.34
CA ARG A 125 -9.56 12.55 -35.31
C ARG A 125 -10.93 11.88 -35.44
N GLY A 126 -12.00 12.44 -34.86
CA GLY A 126 -13.34 11.87 -34.90
C GLY A 126 -13.56 10.64 -33.96
N MET A 127 -12.62 10.34 -33.07
CA MET A 127 -12.68 9.24 -32.11
C MET A 127 -13.08 9.69 -30.69
N GLY A 128 -13.77 10.81 -30.57
CA GLY A 128 -14.14 11.41 -29.28
C GLY A 128 -15.05 10.56 -28.38
N GLY A 129 -15.68 9.51 -28.94
CA GLY A 129 -16.50 8.57 -28.18
C GLY A 129 -15.77 7.32 -27.68
N ALA A 130 -14.48 7.15 -27.99
CA ALA A 130 -13.70 6.00 -27.54
C ALA A 130 -13.40 6.11 -26.05
N LYS A 131 -13.65 5.03 -25.30
CA LYS A 131 -13.32 4.96 -23.87
C LYS A 131 -11.81 4.97 -23.66
N THR A 132 -11.40 5.58 -22.56
CA THR A 132 -10.00 5.57 -22.15
C THR A 132 -9.70 4.26 -21.40
N GLN A 133 -8.70 3.54 -21.90
CA GLN A 133 -8.25 2.27 -21.32
C GLN A 133 -7.13 2.53 -20.31
N VAL A 134 -7.33 2.11 -19.07
CA VAL A 134 -6.40 2.36 -17.95
C VAL A 134 -6.07 1.05 -17.24
N MET A 135 -4.78 0.71 -17.14
CA MET A 135 -4.32 -0.42 -16.35
C MET A 135 -4.25 -0.03 -14.86
N LEU A 136 -4.95 -0.77 -14.02
CA LEU A 136 -4.91 -0.61 -12.56
C LEU A 136 -3.91 -1.57 -11.95
N CYS A 137 -2.86 -1.03 -11.35
CA CYS A 137 -1.76 -1.77 -10.73
C CYS A 137 -1.64 -1.46 -9.23
N GLY A 138 -0.85 -2.25 -8.53
CA GLY A 138 -0.46 -2.01 -7.13
C GLY A 138 -0.19 -3.31 -6.38
N ILE A 139 0.35 -3.17 -5.20
CA ILE A 139 0.69 -4.28 -4.30
C ILE A 139 -0.57 -5.03 -3.81
N PRO A 140 -0.43 -6.25 -3.25
CA PRO A 140 -1.53 -6.94 -2.59
C PRO A 140 -2.11 -6.08 -1.44
N ASN A 141 -3.40 -6.21 -1.20
CA ASN A 141 -4.15 -5.55 -0.11
C ASN A 141 -4.10 -4.00 -0.08
N VAL A 142 -3.59 -3.36 -1.13
CA VAL A 142 -3.62 -1.89 -1.28
C VAL A 142 -5.04 -1.32 -1.46
N GLY A 143 -6.01 -2.18 -1.74
CA GLY A 143 -7.42 -1.81 -1.89
C GLY A 143 -7.93 -1.71 -3.33
N LYS A 144 -7.27 -2.37 -4.31
CA LYS A 144 -7.69 -2.37 -5.73
C LYS A 144 -9.15 -2.80 -5.92
N SER A 145 -9.53 -3.95 -5.38
CA SER A 145 -10.91 -4.46 -5.52
C SER A 145 -11.96 -3.51 -4.90
N THR A 146 -11.64 -2.90 -3.76
CA THR A 146 -12.51 -1.89 -3.14
C THR A 146 -12.63 -0.66 -4.03
N PHE A 147 -11.50 -0.19 -4.59
CA PHE A 147 -11.49 0.94 -5.52
C PHE A 147 -12.32 0.67 -6.77
N ILE A 148 -12.15 -0.50 -7.39
CA ILE A 148 -12.91 -0.91 -8.58
C ILE A 148 -14.41 -0.90 -8.31
N ASN A 149 -14.84 -1.48 -7.19
CA ASN A 149 -16.26 -1.51 -6.81
C ASN A 149 -16.84 -0.11 -6.67
N THR A 150 -16.07 0.81 -6.06
CA THR A 150 -16.49 2.22 -5.92
C THR A 150 -16.43 2.96 -7.26
N PHE A 151 -15.42 2.70 -8.08
CA PHE A 151 -15.22 3.34 -9.38
C PHE A 151 -16.30 2.93 -10.39
N ALA A 152 -16.69 1.66 -10.40
CA ALA A 152 -17.73 1.13 -11.29
C ALA A 152 -19.16 1.50 -10.86
N GLY A 153 -19.35 1.94 -9.60
CA GLY A 153 -20.66 2.22 -9.03
C GLY A 153 -21.41 0.96 -8.60
N SER A 154 -22.45 1.12 -7.78
CA SER A 154 -23.19 0.04 -7.12
C SER A 154 -23.94 -0.94 -8.06
N ALA A 155 -24.12 -0.58 -9.32
CA ALA A 155 -24.83 -1.44 -10.30
C ALA A 155 -24.04 -2.67 -10.75
N ARG A 156 -22.72 -2.70 -10.56
CA ARG A 156 -21.84 -3.81 -10.96
C ARG A 156 -21.22 -4.59 -9.79
N ALA A 157 -21.36 -4.14 -8.57
CA ALA A 157 -20.86 -4.82 -7.38
C ALA A 157 -21.42 -6.25 -7.19
N LYS A 158 -22.49 -6.60 -7.91
CA LYS A 158 -23.11 -7.94 -7.86
C LYS A 158 -22.41 -9.01 -8.69
N ALA A 159 -21.45 -8.66 -9.56
CA ALA A 159 -20.78 -9.63 -10.43
C ALA A 159 -19.41 -10.08 -9.92
N ALA A 160 -18.87 -9.48 -8.88
CA ALA A 160 -17.58 -9.83 -8.26
C ALA A 160 -17.78 -10.24 -6.79
N ASP A 161 -18.38 -11.41 -6.61
CA ASP A 161 -18.65 -12.00 -5.30
C ASP A 161 -17.38 -12.61 -4.66
N ARG A 162 -16.39 -11.79 -4.31
CA ARG A 162 -15.46 -12.02 -3.18
C ARG A 162 -14.37 -10.96 -3.18
N PRO A 163 -14.29 -10.08 -2.19
CA PRO A 163 -13.15 -9.16 -2.05
C PRO A 163 -11.87 -9.96 -1.76
N GLY A 164 -10.82 -9.70 -2.53
CA GLY A 164 -9.47 -10.14 -2.19
C GLY A 164 -8.83 -11.22 -3.05
N VAL A 165 -9.47 -11.78 -4.09
CA VAL A 165 -8.85 -12.81 -4.94
C VAL A 165 -9.12 -12.55 -6.42
N THR A 166 -8.44 -11.56 -6.99
CA THR A 166 -8.38 -11.44 -8.46
C THR A 166 -7.37 -12.46 -8.98
N LYS A 167 -7.85 -13.60 -9.48
CA LYS A 167 -6.99 -14.68 -10.01
C LYS A 167 -6.49 -14.46 -11.44
N GLY A 168 -6.95 -13.39 -12.12
CA GLY A 168 -6.58 -13.05 -13.50
C GLY A 168 -6.94 -11.60 -13.82
N LYS A 169 -6.58 -11.14 -15.03
CA LYS A 169 -6.96 -9.80 -15.52
C LYS A 169 -8.47 -9.72 -15.71
N GLN A 170 -9.06 -8.57 -15.39
CA GLN A 170 -10.48 -8.31 -15.59
C GLN A 170 -10.71 -6.89 -16.10
N TRP A 171 -11.54 -6.73 -17.13
CA TRP A 171 -11.97 -5.43 -17.59
C TRP A 171 -13.23 -4.97 -16.84
N VAL A 172 -13.19 -3.75 -16.33
CA VAL A 172 -14.31 -3.08 -15.68
C VAL A 172 -14.65 -1.81 -16.45
N SER A 173 -15.79 -1.81 -17.13
CA SER A 173 -16.20 -0.71 -18.00
C SER A 173 -17.11 0.26 -17.25
N THR A 174 -16.86 1.56 -17.46
CA THR A 174 -17.72 2.68 -17.06
C THR A 174 -18.09 3.49 -18.30
N ASP A 175 -18.77 4.61 -18.14
CA ASP A 175 -19.19 5.43 -19.29
C ASP A 175 -18.00 5.96 -20.11
N LYS A 176 -16.95 6.43 -19.44
CA LYS A 176 -15.78 7.06 -20.07
C LYS A 176 -14.50 6.21 -20.03
N PHE A 177 -14.43 5.24 -19.13
CA PHE A 177 -13.21 4.48 -18.83
C PHE A 177 -13.45 2.98 -18.88
N ASP A 178 -12.47 2.26 -19.41
CA ASP A 178 -12.32 0.83 -19.24
C ASP A 178 -11.08 0.58 -18.36
N LEU A 179 -11.29 0.09 -17.15
CA LEU A 179 -10.20 -0.27 -16.24
C LEU A 179 -9.81 -1.73 -16.43
N LEU A 180 -8.53 -1.97 -16.67
CA LEU A 180 -7.96 -3.31 -16.64
C LEU A 180 -7.42 -3.60 -15.23
N ASP A 181 -8.16 -4.37 -14.45
CA ASP A 181 -7.73 -4.81 -13.12
C ASP A 181 -6.66 -5.89 -13.21
N MET A 182 -5.49 -5.59 -12.66
CA MET A 182 -4.38 -6.53 -12.55
C MET A 182 -4.27 -7.08 -11.14
N PRO A 183 -3.97 -8.38 -10.98
CA PRO A 183 -3.69 -8.94 -9.66
C PRO A 183 -2.59 -8.17 -8.94
N GLY A 184 -2.65 -8.11 -7.60
CA GLY A 184 -1.59 -7.46 -6.82
C GLY A 184 -0.29 -8.24 -6.89
N VAL A 185 0.82 -7.54 -7.05
CA VAL A 185 2.15 -8.13 -7.11
C VAL A 185 3.12 -7.43 -6.18
N LEU A 186 4.01 -8.22 -5.60
CA LEU A 186 5.24 -7.76 -4.97
C LEU A 186 6.41 -8.05 -5.94
N TRP A 187 7.63 -7.76 -5.53
CA TRP A 187 8.85 -8.06 -6.28
C TRP A 187 9.71 -9.10 -5.54
N LYS A 188 10.67 -9.69 -6.25
CA LYS A 188 11.37 -10.89 -5.75
C LYS A 188 12.24 -10.66 -4.54
N LYS A 189 12.89 -9.50 -4.46
CA LYS A 189 13.83 -9.16 -3.41
C LYS A 189 13.54 -7.77 -2.91
N PHE A 190 13.33 -7.62 -1.61
CA PHE A 190 13.17 -6.31 -1.01
C PHE A 190 14.55 -5.72 -0.69
N ASP A 191 14.82 -4.52 -1.18
CA ASP A 191 16.12 -3.86 -1.06
C ASP A 191 16.40 -3.36 0.36
N SER A 192 15.34 -3.24 1.16
CA SER A 192 15.39 -2.75 2.53
C SER A 192 14.49 -3.57 3.47
N LYS A 193 15.00 -3.81 4.68
CA LYS A 193 14.21 -4.40 5.77
C LYS A 193 13.00 -3.54 6.12
N THR A 194 13.15 -2.23 6.09
CA THR A 194 12.06 -1.28 6.34
C THR A 194 10.92 -1.49 5.34
N ILE A 195 11.22 -1.70 4.07
CA ILE A 195 10.21 -2.00 3.04
C ILE A 195 9.49 -3.30 3.37
N ALA A 196 10.23 -4.37 3.66
CA ALA A 196 9.65 -5.67 3.99
C ALA A 196 8.75 -5.60 5.25
N SER A 197 9.20 -4.92 6.31
CA SER A 197 8.44 -4.71 7.53
C SER A 197 7.16 -3.90 7.28
N ASN A 198 7.26 -2.79 6.55
CA ASN A 198 6.10 -1.96 6.23
C ASN A 198 5.03 -2.73 5.42
N LEU A 199 5.45 -3.54 4.45
CA LEU A 199 4.55 -4.41 3.68
C LEU A 199 3.88 -5.46 4.56
N ALA A 200 4.59 -6.02 5.55
CA ALA A 200 4.06 -6.95 6.52
C ALA A 200 3.06 -6.25 7.47
N PHE A 201 3.39 -5.07 7.99
CA PHE A 201 2.51 -4.31 8.89
C PHE A 201 1.14 -4.03 8.28
N ILE A 202 1.06 -3.70 7.00
CA ILE A 202 -0.23 -3.45 6.33
C ILE A 202 -0.91 -4.70 5.78
N GLY A 203 -0.29 -5.89 5.93
CA GLY A 203 -0.82 -7.18 5.46
C GLY A 203 -0.69 -7.41 3.96
N SER A 204 0.27 -6.77 3.28
CA SER A 204 0.60 -7.08 1.87
C SER A 204 1.34 -8.40 1.73
N ILE A 205 2.07 -8.81 2.77
CA ILE A 205 2.64 -10.13 2.96
C ILE A 205 1.68 -10.93 3.85
N LYS A 206 1.53 -12.22 3.57
CA LYS A 206 0.63 -13.08 4.36
C LYS A 206 1.17 -13.30 5.77
N ASP A 207 0.28 -13.21 6.76
CA ASP A 207 0.64 -13.39 8.16
C ASP A 207 1.11 -14.83 8.48
N ASP A 208 0.62 -15.85 7.76
CA ASP A 208 0.95 -17.27 7.96
C ASP A 208 2.45 -17.59 7.84
N ILE A 209 3.22 -16.71 7.21
CA ILE A 209 4.66 -16.87 7.00
C ILE A 209 5.52 -16.00 7.91
N LEU A 210 4.89 -15.24 8.80
CA LEU A 210 5.52 -14.27 9.68
C LEU A 210 5.40 -14.70 11.13
N ASP A 211 6.43 -14.41 11.92
CA ASP A 211 6.31 -14.43 13.38
C ASP A 211 5.50 -13.20 13.82
N VAL A 212 4.28 -13.42 14.29
CA VAL A 212 3.37 -12.33 14.64
C VAL A 212 3.84 -11.55 15.88
N GLU A 213 4.53 -12.19 16.81
CA GLU A 213 5.05 -11.53 18.02
C GLU A 213 6.20 -10.60 17.61
N GLU A 214 7.11 -11.07 16.79
CA GLU A 214 8.20 -10.25 16.27
C GLU A 214 7.67 -9.10 15.41
N LEU A 215 6.67 -9.37 14.57
CA LEU A 215 6.01 -8.34 13.76
C LEU A 215 5.39 -7.24 14.63
N ALA A 216 4.71 -7.61 15.71
CA ALA A 216 4.07 -6.68 16.63
C ALA A 216 5.09 -5.86 17.42
N MET A 217 6.18 -6.46 17.87
CA MET A 217 7.27 -5.76 18.56
C MET A 217 7.93 -4.73 17.66
N ASN A 218 8.23 -5.09 16.41
CA ASN A 218 8.81 -4.17 15.43
C ASN A 218 7.86 -3.02 15.08
N LEU A 219 6.56 -3.33 14.93
CA LEU A 219 5.54 -2.32 14.69
C LEU A 219 5.42 -1.34 15.86
N LEU A 220 5.38 -1.84 17.10
CA LEU A 220 5.35 -1.00 18.30
C LEU A 220 6.56 -0.09 18.37
N ASP A 221 7.75 -0.64 18.11
CA ASP A 221 9.00 0.10 18.17
C ASP A 221 9.06 1.20 17.09
N GLU A 222 8.64 0.91 15.87
CA GLU A 222 8.55 1.88 14.78
C GLU A 222 7.54 2.99 15.08
N VAL A 223 6.34 2.62 15.53
CA VAL A 223 5.28 3.60 15.78
C VAL A 223 5.58 4.45 17.00
N ARG A 224 6.10 3.89 18.11
CA ARG A 224 6.43 4.70 19.30
C ARG A 224 7.55 5.72 19.06
N ARG A 225 8.47 5.45 18.11
CA ARG A 225 9.53 6.41 17.74
C ARG A 225 8.99 7.61 16.98
N ASN A 226 8.02 7.38 16.09
CA ASN A 226 7.49 8.41 15.20
C ASN A 226 6.21 9.06 15.73
N TYR A 227 5.41 8.32 16.48
CA TYR A 227 4.10 8.72 17.01
C TYR A 227 3.91 8.28 18.47
N PRO A 228 4.81 8.67 19.40
CA PRO A 228 4.78 8.21 20.79
C PRO A 228 3.45 8.51 21.50
N ASP A 229 2.89 9.69 21.24
CA ASP A 229 1.64 10.15 21.88
C ASP A 229 0.45 9.27 21.48
N LEU A 230 0.40 8.79 20.25
CA LEU A 230 -0.70 7.93 19.79
C LEU A 230 -0.70 6.59 20.52
N VAL A 231 0.48 5.98 20.71
CA VAL A 231 0.62 4.73 21.45
C VAL A 231 0.30 4.95 22.94
N ALA A 232 0.86 6.02 23.53
CA ALA A 232 0.64 6.36 24.94
C ALA A 232 -0.86 6.60 25.23
N GLN A 233 -1.56 7.37 24.39
CA GLN A 233 -2.99 7.65 24.54
C GLN A 233 -3.84 6.38 24.38
N ARG A 234 -3.54 5.57 23.35
CA ARG A 234 -4.31 4.35 23.05
C ARG A 234 -4.31 3.36 24.21
N TYR A 235 -3.16 3.17 24.86
CA TYR A 235 -2.98 2.16 25.91
C TYR A 235 -2.87 2.78 27.29
N LYS A 236 -3.01 4.11 27.44
CA LYS A 236 -2.87 4.87 28.69
C LYS A 236 -1.53 4.57 29.39
N LEU A 237 -0.44 4.68 28.62
CA LEU A 237 0.91 4.44 29.10
C LEU A 237 1.51 5.73 29.65
N ASP A 238 2.30 5.61 30.71
CA ASP A 238 3.23 6.65 31.15
C ASP A 238 4.54 6.58 30.34
N ALA A 239 5.38 7.59 30.50
CA ALA A 239 6.62 7.71 29.76
C ALA A 239 7.61 6.56 30.07
N GLU A 240 7.63 6.07 31.32
CA GLU A 240 8.50 4.97 31.72
C GLU A 240 8.09 3.67 31.02
N THR A 241 6.81 3.35 31.02
CA THR A 241 6.27 2.16 30.33
C THR A 241 6.49 2.25 28.83
N LEU A 242 6.28 3.43 28.24
CA LEU A 242 6.49 3.64 26.79
C LEU A 242 7.95 3.44 26.37
N ALA A 243 8.90 3.72 27.26
CA ALA A 243 10.34 3.57 27.01
C ALA A 243 10.87 2.15 27.20
N LEU A 244 10.08 1.21 27.68
CA LEU A 244 10.48 -0.19 27.88
C LEU A 244 10.93 -0.84 26.56
N PRO A 245 11.79 -1.86 26.60
CA PRO A 245 12.09 -2.70 25.44
C PRO A 245 10.82 -3.21 24.76
N PRO A 246 10.81 -3.46 23.44
CA PRO A 246 9.59 -3.79 22.70
C PRO A 246 8.79 -4.96 23.25
N TYR A 247 9.46 -6.01 23.73
CA TYR A 247 8.82 -7.18 24.34
C TYR A 247 8.11 -6.79 25.65
N GLU A 248 8.81 -6.09 26.56
CA GLU A 248 8.26 -5.65 27.86
C GLU A 248 7.12 -4.65 27.67
N LEU A 249 7.22 -3.77 26.65
CA LEU A 249 6.16 -2.86 26.28
C LEU A 249 4.92 -3.63 25.79
N MET A 250 5.10 -4.65 24.96
CA MET A 250 4.01 -5.52 24.50
C MET A 250 3.35 -6.24 25.67
N GLU A 251 4.13 -6.79 26.62
CA GLU A 251 3.60 -7.40 27.83
C GLU A 251 2.82 -6.41 28.70
N ALA A 252 3.36 -5.20 28.90
CA ALA A 252 2.69 -4.15 29.67
C ALA A 252 1.32 -3.79 29.06
N ILE A 253 1.26 -3.69 27.72
CA ILE A 253 0.01 -3.48 27.00
C ILE A 253 -0.93 -4.67 27.18
N GLY A 254 -0.42 -5.90 27.05
CA GLY A 254 -1.19 -7.13 27.24
C GLY A 254 -1.83 -7.22 28.61
N ARG A 255 -1.09 -6.88 29.69
CA ARG A 255 -1.61 -6.78 31.05
C ARG A 255 -2.73 -5.75 31.18
N LYS A 256 -2.51 -4.53 30.66
CA LYS A 256 -3.53 -3.46 30.67
C LYS A 256 -4.80 -3.84 29.88
N ARG A 257 -4.68 -4.68 28.87
CA ARG A 257 -5.80 -5.19 28.06
C ARG A 257 -6.44 -6.46 28.63
N GLY A 258 -5.89 -7.02 29.70
CA GLY A 258 -6.39 -8.23 30.33
C GLY A 258 -6.19 -9.48 29.45
N LEU A 259 -5.17 -9.48 28.59
CA LEU A 259 -4.84 -10.61 27.71
C LEU A 259 -3.97 -11.61 28.48
N LEU A 260 -4.56 -12.27 29.47
CA LEU A 260 -3.85 -13.17 30.38
C LEU A 260 -4.22 -14.63 30.10
N VAL A 261 -3.25 -15.53 30.30
CA VAL A 261 -3.46 -16.98 30.37
C VAL A 261 -3.70 -17.43 31.80
N ARG A 262 -4.03 -18.70 31.97
CA ARG A 262 -4.18 -19.31 33.28
C ARG A 262 -2.82 -19.25 34.00
N GLY A 263 -2.78 -18.59 35.15
CA GLY A 263 -1.54 -18.31 35.90
C GLY A 263 -1.15 -16.83 35.93
N GLY A 264 -1.84 -15.95 35.18
CA GLY A 264 -1.64 -14.50 35.24
C GLY A 264 -0.53 -13.97 34.35
N GLU A 265 0.08 -14.82 33.52
CA GLU A 265 1.02 -14.41 32.48
C GLU A 265 0.30 -13.83 31.26
N VAL A 266 0.98 -12.98 30.51
CA VAL A 266 0.42 -12.40 29.28
C VAL A 266 0.39 -13.44 28.17
N ASN A 267 -0.74 -13.52 27.45
CA ASN A 267 -0.80 -14.23 26.18
C ASN A 267 -0.20 -13.31 25.10
N THR A 268 1.09 -13.47 24.86
CA THR A 268 1.89 -12.61 23.96
C THR A 268 1.43 -12.73 22.52
N GLU A 269 1.12 -13.93 22.04
CA GLU A 269 0.59 -14.17 20.69
C GLU A 269 -0.74 -13.42 20.48
N ARG A 270 -1.67 -13.55 21.41
CA ARG A 270 -2.95 -12.84 21.34
C ARG A 270 -2.78 -11.33 21.41
N CYS A 271 -1.81 -10.86 22.21
CA CYS A 271 -1.46 -9.46 22.30
C CYS A 271 -0.89 -8.96 20.96
N ALA A 272 0.03 -9.69 20.35
CA ALA A 272 0.62 -9.38 19.07
C ALA A 272 -0.42 -9.27 17.96
N ILE A 273 -1.31 -10.25 17.83
CA ILE A 273 -2.42 -10.22 16.87
C ILE A 273 -3.29 -8.97 17.09
N MET A 274 -3.66 -8.68 18.34
CA MET A 274 -4.44 -7.48 18.66
C MET A 274 -3.74 -6.18 18.22
N LEU A 275 -2.43 -6.07 18.47
CA LEU A 275 -1.65 -4.88 18.13
C LEU A 275 -1.61 -4.64 16.61
N VAL A 276 -1.32 -5.68 15.85
CA VAL A 276 -1.29 -5.61 14.39
C VAL A 276 -2.67 -5.27 13.81
N ASP A 277 -3.73 -5.91 14.31
CA ASP A 277 -5.11 -5.65 13.90
C ASP A 277 -5.55 -4.23 14.24
N GLU A 278 -5.20 -3.71 15.44
CA GLU A 278 -5.52 -2.35 15.84
C GLU A 278 -4.82 -1.30 14.97
N PHE A 279 -3.56 -1.52 14.60
CA PHE A 279 -2.84 -0.68 13.64
C PHE A 279 -3.52 -0.70 12.28
N ARG A 280 -3.79 -1.88 11.72
CA ARG A 280 -4.45 -2.04 10.42
C ARG A 280 -5.83 -1.40 10.39
N ALA A 281 -6.54 -1.43 11.51
CA ALA A 281 -7.85 -0.80 11.70
C ALA A 281 -7.79 0.69 12.08
N CYS A 282 -6.60 1.32 12.11
CA CYS A 282 -6.39 2.72 12.48
C CYS A 282 -6.87 3.08 13.91
N LYS A 283 -6.87 2.12 14.83
CA LYS A 283 -7.30 2.37 16.23
C LYS A 283 -6.25 3.13 17.05
N TRP A 284 -5.02 3.20 16.57
CA TRP A 284 -3.96 4.01 17.17
C TRP A 284 -3.99 5.46 16.69
N GLY A 285 -4.71 5.75 15.61
CA GLY A 285 -4.74 7.03 14.94
C GLY A 285 -4.19 6.95 13.51
N ARG A 286 -4.12 8.08 12.84
CA ARG A 286 -3.64 8.19 11.46
C ARG A 286 -2.12 8.17 11.47
N ILE A 287 -1.54 7.14 10.86
CA ILE A 287 -0.09 6.88 10.91
C ILE A 287 0.41 6.61 9.50
N SER A 288 1.56 7.19 9.16
CA SER A 288 2.34 6.83 7.98
C SER A 288 3.74 6.43 8.39
N LEU A 289 4.22 5.29 7.87
CA LEU A 289 5.52 4.72 8.19
C LEU A 289 6.51 4.93 7.04
N GLY A 290 7.78 4.88 7.36
CA GLY A 290 8.88 5.12 6.43
C GLY A 290 9.34 6.57 6.43
N ARG A 291 10.32 6.85 5.60
CA ARG A 291 10.90 8.19 5.49
C ARG A 291 10.09 9.11 4.60
N GLN A 292 10.33 10.39 4.75
CA GLN A 292 9.91 11.44 3.82
C GLN A 292 10.42 11.18 2.40
N PRO A 293 9.69 11.64 1.36
CA PRO A 293 10.16 11.50 -0.01
C PRO A 293 11.49 12.22 -0.24
N GLN A 294 12.39 11.61 -0.98
CA GLN A 294 13.66 12.21 -1.41
C GLN A 294 13.64 12.44 -2.92
N ARG A 295 14.52 13.34 -3.39
CA ARG A 295 14.52 13.80 -4.78
C ARG A 295 14.59 12.65 -5.80
N ASP A 296 15.32 11.60 -5.47
CA ASP A 296 15.67 10.53 -6.39
C ASP A 296 14.82 9.24 -6.22
N ASP A 297 13.78 9.27 -5.37
CA ASP A 297 12.96 8.08 -5.09
C ASP A 297 12.26 7.46 -6.33
N LEU A 298 11.99 8.25 -7.37
CA LEU A 298 11.47 7.74 -8.64
C LEU A 298 12.57 7.52 -9.68
N ALA A 299 13.71 8.20 -9.57
CA ALA A 299 14.84 8.04 -10.48
C ALA A 299 15.50 6.67 -10.31
N ASP A 300 15.57 6.16 -9.08
CA ASP A 300 16.13 4.83 -8.77
C ASP A 300 15.38 3.69 -9.51
N PHE A 301 14.17 3.93 -10.01
CA PHE A 301 13.39 2.96 -10.79
C PHE A 301 13.58 3.08 -12.31
N ALA A 302 14.29 4.13 -12.78
CA ALA A 302 14.45 4.43 -14.20
C ALA A 302 15.77 3.93 -14.82
N GLU A 303 16.78 3.60 -13.99
CA GLU A 303 18.15 3.34 -14.46
C GLU A 303 18.50 1.86 -14.72
N GLU A 304 17.59 0.90 -14.52
CA GLU A 304 17.87 -0.53 -14.71
C GLU A 304 17.67 -1.06 -16.14
N ASP A 305 17.40 -0.21 -17.14
CA ASP A 305 17.08 -0.64 -18.53
C ASP A 305 18.28 -0.64 -19.51
N ASP A 306 19.54 -0.43 -19.08
CA ASP A 306 20.72 -0.32 -19.98
C ASP A 306 21.80 -1.43 -19.77
N GLU A 307 21.44 -2.65 -19.30
CA GLU A 307 22.34 -3.82 -19.39
C GLU A 307 21.71 -5.04 -20.04
#